data_19f8e0981c3c948d204e5381a49e10e4
#
_entry.id   19f8e0981c3c948d204e5381a49e10e4
#
_cell.length_a   1.000
_cell.length_b   1.000
_cell.length_c   1.000
_cell.angle_alpha   90.00
_cell.angle_beta   90.00
_cell.angle_gamma   90.00
#
_symmetry.space_group_name_H-M   'P 1'
#
loop_
_entity.id
_entity.type
_entity.pdbx_description
1 polymer ?
#
loop_
_entity_poly.entity_id
_entity_poly.type
_entity_poly.pdbx_seq_one_letter_code
_entity_poly.pdbx_strand_id
1 'polypeptide(L)'
;MVLHRAREAGVVGEFAAVAAAAARSEALDSLAELNAQCMELLSEQALAQPAQANLFLHHVGELWRSLDTQARRRAAACPYLLVDAGFCDPSHWRWLDERRVNEAPPPPYNTFFTVPRAPTIARQIFMYVWHLVQSRNLTAQLLLGVPTPCARLIGACTLRQVHGLAERHPDWLRPRWPNRVKLWRELLLAAASGEAVALENTHMYGLQLLAGELRAAALRGSDNQT
;
A
#
# COMPACT_ATOMS: atom_id res chain seq x y z
N MET A 1 13.05 -23.41 42.45
CA MET A 1 13.14 -22.03 41.92
C MET A 1 13.37 -21.96 40.41
N VAL A 2 14.15 -22.85 39.80
CA VAL A 2 14.45 -22.86 38.35
C VAL A 2 13.23 -23.27 37.48
N LEU A 3 12.45 -24.26 37.90
CA LEU A 3 11.26 -24.77 37.18
C LEU A 3 10.10 -23.74 37.12
N HIS A 4 9.98 -22.84 38.07
CA HIS A 4 8.95 -21.80 38.07
C HIS A 4 9.26 -20.71 37.03
N ARG A 5 10.51 -20.29 36.89
CA ARG A 5 10.98 -19.32 35.90
C ARG A 5 10.83 -19.84 34.43
N ALA A 6 11.08 -21.15 34.22
CA ALA A 6 10.95 -21.74 32.89
C ALA A 6 9.47 -21.79 32.44
N ARG A 7 8.55 -22.00 33.37
CA ARG A 7 7.10 -22.02 33.09
C ARG A 7 6.54 -20.61 32.80
N GLU A 8 7.01 -19.61 33.53
CA GLU A 8 6.66 -18.19 33.27
C GLU A 8 7.19 -17.70 31.93
N ALA A 9 8.41 -18.06 31.54
CA ALA A 9 8.99 -17.73 30.25
C ALA A 9 8.22 -18.37 29.08
N GLY A 10 7.73 -19.59 29.23
CA GLY A 10 6.88 -20.28 28.25
C GLY A 10 5.54 -19.57 28.05
N VAL A 11 4.87 -19.22 29.14
CA VAL A 11 3.59 -18.49 29.10
C VAL A 11 3.73 -17.11 28.49
N VAL A 12 4.77 -16.35 28.83
CA VAL A 12 5.05 -15.03 28.23
C VAL A 12 5.33 -15.14 26.74
N GLY A 13 6.06 -16.17 26.29
CA GLY A 13 6.32 -16.43 24.88
C GLY A 13 5.05 -16.77 24.10
N GLU A 14 4.14 -17.55 24.68
CA GLU A 14 2.86 -17.91 24.08
C GLU A 14 1.93 -16.70 23.98
N PHE A 15 1.83 -15.88 25.02
CA PHE A 15 1.08 -14.62 24.97
C PHE A 15 1.64 -13.64 23.93
N ALA A 16 2.97 -13.54 23.81
CA ALA A 16 3.60 -12.70 22.79
C ALA A 16 3.29 -13.19 21.36
N ALA A 17 3.29 -14.50 21.13
CA ALA A 17 2.95 -15.08 19.83
C ALA A 17 1.47 -14.85 19.46
N VAL A 18 0.55 -15.03 20.42
CA VAL A 18 -0.89 -14.77 20.24
C VAL A 18 -1.14 -13.28 19.97
N ALA A 19 -0.52 -12.39 20.73
CA ALA A 19 -0.63 -10.95 20.51
C ALA A 19 -0.08 -10.52 19.14
N ALA A 20 1.05 -11.09 18.72
CA ALA A 20 1.63 -10.83 17.40
C ALA A 20 0.74 -11.36 16.24
N ALA A 21 0.08 -12.52 16.45
CA ALA A 21 -0.87 -13.07 15.48
C ALA A 21 -2.13 -12.19 15.39
N ALA A 22 -2.68 -11.75 16.53
CA ALA A 22 -3.83 -10.86 16.57
C ALA A 22 -3.54 -9.50 15.90
N ALA A 23 -2.39 -8.88 16.22
CA ALA A 23 -1.98 -7.63 15.59
C ALA A 23 -1.75 -7.77 14.08
N ARG A 24 -1.32 -8.94 13.62
CA ARG A 24 -1.18 -9.24 12.18
C ARG A 24 -2.53 -9.37 11.51
N SER A 25 -3.49 -10.04 12.15
CA SER A 25 -4.85 -10.17 11.65
C SER A 25 -5.51 -8.80 11.52
N GLU A 26 -5.45 -7.98 12.55
CA GLU A 26 -5.99 -6.61 12.56
C GLU A 26 -5.38 -5.73 11.45
N ALA A 27 -4.06 -5.84 11.23
CA ALA A 27 -3.39 -5.12 10.15
C ALA A 27 -3.86 -5.56 8.77
N LEU A 28 -4.12 -6.86 8.57
CA LEU A 28 -4.65 -7.39 7.31
C LEU A 28 -6.11 -6.98 7.10
N ASP A 29 -6.94 -6.99 8.13
CA ASP A 29 -8.33 -6.57 8.07
C ASP A 29 -8.42 -5.07 7.72
N SER A 30 -7.63 -4.23 8.38
CA SER A 30 -7.53 -2.80 8.08
C SER A 30 -7.01 -2.54 6.66
N LEU A 31 -6.05 -3.34 6.20
CA LEU A 31 -5.54 -3.26 4.83
C LEU A 31 -6.61 -3.65 3.80
N ALA A 32 -7.38 -4.69 4.06
CA ALA A 32 -8.47 -5.12 3.19
C ALA A 32 -9.57 -4.05 3.09
N GLU A 33 -9.90 -3.40 4.21
CA GLU A 33 -10.84 -2.28 4.22
C GLU A 33 -10.31 -1.09 3.39
N LEU A 34 -9.04 -0.72 3.57
CA LEU A 34 -8.41 0.35 2.79
C LEU A 34 -8.34 -0.02 1.31
N ASN A 35 -8.02 -1.27 0.98
CA ASN A 35 -8.04 -1.77 -0.39
C ASN A 35 -9.45 -1.74 -1.00
N ALA A 36 -10.49 -2.00 -0.21
CA ALA A 36 -11.87 -1.89 -0.70
C ALA A 36 -12.20 -0.45 -1.14
N GLN A 37 -11.75 0.54 -0.39
CA GLN A 37 -11.88 1.96 -0.75
C GLN A 37 -11.03 2.31 -1.98
N CYS A 38 -9.83 1.75 -2.12
CA CYS A 38 -9.00 1.89 -3.31
C CYS A 38 -9.67 1.28 -4.55
N MET A 39 -10.34 0.12 -4.39
CA MET A 39 -11.12 -0.51 -5.46
C MET A 39 -12.29 0.35 -5.93
N GLU A 40 -12.99 1.00 -5.00
CA GLU A 40 -14.04 1.96 -5.35
C GLU A 40 -13.47 3.17 -6.09
N LEU A 41 -12.37 3.76 -5.60
CA LEU A 41 -11.68 4.87 -6.25
C LEU A 41 -11.26 4.54 -7.67
N LEU A 42 -10.70 3.35 -7.89
CA LEU A 42 -10.30 2.86 -9.22
C LEU A 42 -11.50 2.65 -10.14
N SER A 43 -12.62 2.14 -9.60
CA SER A 43 -13.88 2.00 -10.35
C SER A 43 -14.47 3.36 -10.73
N GLU A 44 -14.51 4.31 -9.81
CA GLU A 44 -14.97 5.69 -10.09
C GLU A 44 -14.09 6.35 -11.16
N GLN A 45 -12.78 6.20 -11.07
CA GLN A 45 -11.85 6.73 -12.08
C GLN A 45 -12.06 6.09 -13.46
N ALA A 46 -12.30 4.78 -13.51
CA ALA A 46 -12.58 4.07 -14.76
C ALA A 46 -13.93 4.48 -15.41
N LEU A 47 -14.87 4.96 -14.60
CA LEU A 47 -16.14 5.51 -15.09
C LEU A 47 -15.99 6.98 -15.54
N ALA A 48 -15.17 7.76 -14.85
CA ALA A 48 -15.03 9.19 -15.08
C ALA A 48 -14.17 9.52 -16.32
N GLN A 49 -13.20 8.65 -16.66
CA GLN A 49 -12.29 8.90 -17.78
C GLN A 49 -12.59 8.02 -19.00
N PRO A 50 -12.51 8.56 -20.22
CA PRO A 50 -12.52 7.74 -21.41
C PRO A 50 -11.31 6.79 -21.42
N ALA A 51 -11.51 5.57 -21.90
CA ALA A 51 -10.48 4.53 -21.91
C ALA A 51 -9.16 4.95 -22.59
N GLN A 52 -9.24 5.89 -23.55
CA GLN A 52 -8.08 6.39 -24.30
C GLN A 52 -7.19 7.36 -23.50
N ALA A 53 -7.70 7.92 -22.38
CA ALA A 53 -6.94 8.90 -21.60
C ALA A 53 -5.79 8.28 -20.80
N ASN A 54 -5.88 6.98 -20.49
CA ASN A 54 -4.87 6.27 -19.71
C ASN A 54 -4.75 4.83 -20.19
N LEU A 55 -3.54 4.40 -20.56
CA LEU A 55 -3.26 3.08 -21.09
C LEU A 55 -3.66 1.95 -20.12
N PHE A 56 -3.45 2.14 -18.83
CA PHE A 56 -3.85 1.17 -17.81
C PHE A 56 -5.37 0.99 -17.79
N LEU A 57 -6.12 2.08 -17.76
CA LEU A 57 -7.60 2.05 -17.81
C LEU A 57 -8.13 1.52 -19.14
N HIS A 58 -7.43 1.74 -20.23
CA HIS A 58 -7.77 1.14 -21.53
C HIS A 58 -7.80 -0.39 -21.44
N HIS A 59 -6.82 -0.98 -20.75
CA HIS A 59 -6.68 -2.44 -20.68
C HIS A 59 -7.58 -3.12 -19.63
N VAL A 60 -7.91 -2.42 -18.56
CA VAL A 60 -8.60 -3.03 -17.40
C VAL A 60 -9.91 -2.34 -17.02
N GLY A 61 -10.23 -1.20 -17.64
CA GLY A 61 -11.38 -0.38 -17.26
C GLY A 61 -12.73 -1.08 -17.42
N GLU A 62 -12.89 -1.94 -18.42
CA GLU A 62 -14.13 -2.71 -18.60
C GLU A 62 -14.29 -3.75 -17.49
N LEU A 63 -13.21 -4.42 -17.10
CA LEU A 63 -13.25 -5.36 -15.99
C LEU A 63 -13.62 -4.64 -14.69
N TRP A 64 -13.07 -3.46 -14.42
CA TRP A 64 -13.44 -2.65 -13.26
C TRP A 64 -14.94 -2.34 -13.22
N ARG A 65 -15.52 -1.96 -14.36
CA ARG A 65 -16.94 -1.61 -14.47
C ARG A 65 -17.85 -2.82 -14.28
N SER A 66 -17.40 -4.01 -14.71
CA SER A 66 -18.20 -5.24 -14.64
C SER A 66 -18.17 -5.91 -13.26
N LEU A 67 -17.25 -5.54 -12.36
CA LEU A 67 -17.17 -6.15 -11.04
C LEU A 67 -18.33 -5.75 -10.14
N ASP A 68 -19.01 -6.75 -9.59
CA ASP A 68 -19.97 -6.55 -8.51
C ASP A 68 -19.27 -6.23 -7.18
N THR A 69 -20.05 -5.87 -6.17
CA THR A 69 -19.54 -5.53 -4.83
C THR A 69 -18.78 -6.67 -4.18
N GLN A 70 -19.21 -7.91 -4.39
CA GLN A 70 -18.56 -9.08 -3.80
C GLN A 70 -17.21 -9.37 -4.48
N ALA A 71 -17.14 -9.26 -5.80
CA ALA A 71 -15.89 -9.38 -6.55
C ALA A 71 -14.89 -8.29 -6.14
N ARG A 72 -15.34 -7.05 -5.97
CA ARG A 72 -14.47 -5.97 -5.46
C ARG A 72 -13.91 -6.27 -4.08
N ARG A 73 -14.73 -6.81 -3.16
CA ARG A 73 -14.27 -7.25 -1.83
C ARG A 73 -13.25 -8.37 -1.91
N ARG A 74 -13.48 -9.37 -2.80
CA ARG A 74 -12.49 -10.43 -3.03
C ARG A 74 -11.16 -9.89 -3.54
N ALA A 75 -11.18 -8.97 -4.52
CA ALA A 75 -9.97 -8.32 -5.00
C ALA A 75 -9.28 -7.47 -3.92
N ALA A 76 -10.05 -6.81 -3.06
CA ALA A 76 -9.53 -6.00 -1.95
C ALA A 76 -8.87 -6.82 -0.83
N ALA A 77 -9.20 -8.10 -0.72
CA ALA A 77 -8.63 -8.99 0.29
C ALA A 77 -7.15 -9.38 0.03
N CYS A 78 -6.50 -8.77 -0.97
CA CYS A 78 -5.08 -9.01 -1.22
C CYS A 78 -4.20 -8.50 -0.06
N PRO A 79 -3.09 -9.22 0.24
CA PRO A 79 -2.25 -8.94 1.42
C PRO A 79 -1.25 -7.80 1.20
N TYR A 80 -1.52 -6.88 0.30
CA TYR A 80 -0.71 -5.67 0.02
C TYR A 80 -1.60 -4.53 -0.44
N LEU A 81 -1.11 -3.31 -0.29
CA LEU A 81 -1.86 -2.13 -0.72
C LEU A 81 -1.91 -2.05 -2.25
N LEU A 82 -3.12 -1.90 -2.81
CA LEU A 82 -3.37 -1.85 -4.27
C LEU A 82 -3.00 -0.52 -4.91
N VAL A 83 -2.83 0.51 -4.11
CA VAL A 83 -2.43 1.85 -4.54
C VAL A 83 -1.06 2.16 -3.97
N ASP A 84 -0.21 2.79 -4.74
CA ASP A 84 1.10 3.27 -4.35
C ASP A 84 1.12 4.80 -4.31
N ALA A 85 1.94 5.36 -3.40
CA ALA A 85 2.20 6.79 -3.30
C ALA A 85 3.71 7.08 -3.30
N GLY A 86 4.47 6.33 -4.08
CA GLY A 86 5.93 6.46 -4.13
C GLY A 86 6.63 5.94 -2.88
N PHE A 87 6.06 4.95 -2.21
CA PHE A 87 6.57 4.44 -0.94
C PHE A 87 7.98 3.84 -1.04
N CYS A 88 8.40 3.38 -2.22
CA CYS A 88 9.73 2.82 -2.46
C CYS A 88 10.78 3.85 -2.88
N ASP A 89 10.44 5.13 -2.99
CA ASP A 89 11.36 6.18 -3.42
C ASP A 89 11.76 7.10 -2.26
N PRO A 90 12.97 6.95 -1.70
CA PRO A 90 13.42 7.82 -0.62
C PRO A 90 13.54 9.29 -1.02
N SER A 91 13.81 9.60 -2.29
CA SER A 91 13.95 10.97 -2.77
C SER A 91 12.63 11.72 -2.70
N HIS A 92 11.54 11.00 -2.95
CA HIS A 92 10.18 11.48 -2.83
C HIS A 92 9.82 11.89 -1.38
N TRP A 93 10.32 11.16 -0.38
CA TRP A 93 10.05 11.40 1.03
C TRP A 93 11.01 12.37 1.70
N ARG A 94 12.26 12.52 1.20
CA ARG A 94 13.24 13.51 1.72
C ARG A 94 12.76 14.95 1.59
N TRP A 95 11.82 15.18 0.74
CA TRP A 95 11.22 16.48 0.53
C TRP A 95 10.41 16.98 1.74
N LEU A 96 10.05 16.08 2.65
CA LEU A 96 9.39 16.40 3.92
C LEU A 96 10.34 17.04 4.96
N ASP A 97 11.65 17.05 4.72
CA ASP A 97 12.60 17.76 5.59
C ASP A 97 12.26 19.27 5.57
N GLU A 98 12.00 19.85 6.75
CA GLU A 98 11.49 21.23 6.94
C GLU A 98 12.28 22.31 6.21
N ARG A 99 13.54 22.04 5.87
CA ARG A 99 14.42 22.96 5.13
C ARG A 99 14.05 23.12 3.66
N ARG A 100 13.21 22.24 3.11
CA ARG A 100 12.82 22.23 1.68
C ARG A 100 11.34 22.45 1.42
N VAL A 101 10.57 22.78 2.44
CA VAL A 101 9.11 23.00 2.34
C VAL A 101 8.71 24.08 1.31
N ASN A 102 9.64 24.97 0.94
CA ASN A 102 9.41 26.04 -0.02
C ASN A 102 9.82 25.68 -1.47
N GLU A 103 10.43 24.53 -1.69
CA GLU A 103 10.74 24.05 -3.04
C GLU A 103 9.59 23.16 -3.51
N ALA A 104 8.97 23.49 -4.63
CA ALA A 104 7.97 22.60 -5.23
C ALA A 104 8.64 21.24 -5.55
N PRO A 105 8.05 20.11 -5.15
CA PRO A 105 8.59 18.82 -5.55
C PRO A 105 8.64 18.78 -7.07
N PRO A 106 9.64 18.15 -7.66
CA PRO A 106 9.59 17.89 -9.09
C PRO A 106 8.26 17.21 -9.37
N PRO A 107 7.48 17.67 -10.37
CA PRO A 107 6.23 17.02 -10.74
C PRO A 107 6.57 15.64 -11.33
N PRO A 108 6.52 14.56 -10.57
CA PRO A 108 7.03 13.30 -11.07
C PRO A 108 5.99 12.48 -11.77
N TYR A 109 4.71 12.81 -11.61
CA TYR A 109 3.66 11.93 -12.09
C TYR A 109 2.50 12.71 -12.68
N ASN A 110 2.04 12.28 -13.84
CA ASN A 110 0.72 12.67 -14.31
C ASN A 110 -0.29 12.20 -13.27
N THR A 111 -1.13 13.10 -12.81
CA THR A 111 -2.22 12.81 -11.88
C THR A 111 -3.05 11.65 -12.41
N PHE A 112 -3.03 10.53 -11.70
CA PHE A 112 -3.81 9.36 -12.12
C PHE A 112 -5.29 9.51 -11.74
N PHE A 113 -5.54 9.90 -10.48
CA PHE A 113 -6.89 10.05 -9.95
C PHE A 113 -7.36 11.50 -10.05
N THR A 114 -8.43 11.72 -10.83
CA THR A 114 -9.05 13.05 -11.03
C THR A 114 -10.40 13.16 -10.34
N VAL A 115 -10.90 12.07 -9.76
CA VAL A 115 -12.21 12.04 -9.08
C VAL A 115 -12.14 12.79 -7.73
N PRO A 116 -13.24 13.45 -7.31
CA PRO A 116 -13.24 14.29 -6.09
C PRO A 116 -12.90 13.57 -4.78
N ARG A 117 -13.03 12.24 -4.77
CA ARG A 117 -12.76 11.39 -3.61
C ARG A 117 -11.26 11.10 -3.39
N ALA A 118 -10.42 11.32 -4.41
CA ALA A 118 -9.00 11.00 -4.35
C ALA A 118 -8.26 11.65 -3.17
N PRO A 119 -8.45 12.94 -2.80
CA PRO A 119 -7.80 13.53 -1.64
C PRO A 119 -8.17 12.86 -0.30
N THR A 120 -9.41 12.40 -0.17
CA THR A 120 -9.85 11.70 1.05
C THR A 120 -9.15 10.36 1.19
N ILE A 121 -9.07 9.58 0.11
CA ILE A 121 -8.37 8.30 0.10
C ILE A 121 -6.86 8.50 0.30
N ALA A 122 -6.26 9.53 -0.31
CA ALA A 122 -4.86 9.89 -0.08
C ALA A 122 -4.59 10.11 1.42
N ARG A 123 -5.45 10.87 2.09
CA ARG A 123 -5.34 11.12 3.54
C ARG A 123 -5.40 9.82 4.34
N GLN A 124 -6.33 8.94 4.05
CA GLN A 124 -6.45 7.65 4.73
C GLN A 124 -5.20 6.79 4.55
N ILE A 125 -4.69 6.69 3.32
CA ILE A 125 -3.49 5.91 2.99
C ILE A 125 -2.26 6.49 3.72
N PHE A 126 -2.00 7.78 3.63
CA PHE A 126 -0.83 8.39 4.28
C PHE A 126 -0.89 8.28 5.79
N MET A 127 -2.07 8.48 6.39
CA MET A 127 -2.27 8.32 7.83
C MET A 127 -2.07 6.87 8.28
N TYR A 128 -2.60 5.91 7.53
CA TYR A 128 -2.45 4.49 7.81
C TYR A 128 -0.98 4.07 7.75
N VAL A 129 -0.27 4.44 6.68
CA VAL A 129 1.16 4.16 6.52
C VAL A 129 1.97 4.77 7.67
N TRP A 130 1.72 6.03 8.00
CA TRP A 130 2.39 6.71 9.11
C TRP A 130 2.16 6.01 10.44
N HIS A 131 0.92 5.65 10.77
CA HIS A 131 0.58 4.92 11.97
C HIS A 131 1.31 3.57 12.06
N LEU A 132 1.32 2.80 10.98
CA LEU A 132 2.00 1.52 10.94
C LEU A 132 3.53 1.64 11.06
N VAL A 133 4.10 2.67 10.48
CA VAL A 133 5.52 2.98 10.63
C VAL A 133 5.85 3.37 12.08
N GLN A 134 5.03 4.20 12.72
CA GLN A 134 5.18 4.59 14.13
C GLN A 134 5.10 3.40 15.08
N SER A 135 4.22 2.46 14.81
CA SER A 135 4.09 1.22 15.60
C SER A 135 5.26 0.25 15.42
N ARG A 136 6.23 0.57 14.55
CA ARG A 136 7.39 -0.26 14.19
C ARG A 136 6.99 -1.67 13.75
N ASN A 137 5.82 -1.81 13.18
CA ASN A 137 5.34 -3.08 12.69
C ASN A 137 6.01 -3.43 11.35
N LEU A 138 7.05 -4.26 11.40
CA LEU A 138 7.79 -4.71 10.21
C LEU A 138 6.90 -5.42 9.19
N THR A 139 5.93 -6.19 9.67
CA THR A 139 4.96 -6.87 8.79
C THR A 139 4.15 -5.85 8.00
N ALA A 140 3.69 -4.79 8.66
CA ALA A 140 2.97 -3.71 8.02
C ALA A 140 3.82 -2.98 6.97
N GLN A 141 5.09 -2.70 7.26
CA GLN A 141 6.02 -2.11 6.29
C GLN A 141 6.16 -3.00 5.05
N LEU A 142 6.26 -4.31 5.24
CA LEU A 142 6.32 -5.27 4.14
C LEU A 142 5.04 -5.25 3.29
N LEU A 143 3.86 -5.29 3.92
CA LEU A 143 2.57 -5.32 3.22
C LEU A 143 2.27 -4.01 2.46
N LEU A 144 2.80 -2.89 2.92
CA LEU A 144 2.68 -1.59 2.27
C LEU A 144 3.77 -1.35 1.22
N GLY A 145 4.85 -2.13 1.25
CA GLY A 145 6.00 -1.92 0.39
C GLY A 145 6.82 -0.69 0.77
N VAL A 146 6.94 -0.40 2.07
CA VAL A 146 7.71 0.73 2.60
C VAL A 146 9.09 0.26 3.03
N PRO A 147 10.17 0.53 2.29
CA PRO A 147 11.52 0.14 2.68
C PRO A 147 12.00 0.95 3.89
N THR A 148 12.94 0.40 4.65
CA THR A 148 13.46 1.01 5.88
C THR A 148 13.89 2.48 5.74
N PRO A 149 14.56 2.93 4.66
CA PRO A 149 14.89 4.34 4.50
C PRO A 149 13.65 5.24 4.43
N CYS A 150 12.62 4.83 3.67
CA CYS A 150 11.37 5.57 3.57
C CYS A 150 10.59 5.53 4.89
N ALA A 151 10.56 4.38 5.57
CA ALA A 151 9.93 4.24 6.88
C ALA A 151 10.53 5.21 7.91
N ARG A 152 11.84 5.42 7.91
CA ARG A 152 12.49 6.41 8.80
C ARG A 152 12.03 7.84 8.49
N LEU A 153 11.96 8.21 7.21
CA LEU A 153 11.51 9.54 6.79
C LEU A 153 10.04 9.77 7.15
N ILE A 154 9.18 8.82 6.83
CA ILE A 154 7.75 8.87 7.17
C ILE A 154 7.54 8.92 8.69
N GLY A 155 8.29 8.08 9.43
CA GLY A 155 8.21 8.02 10.89
C GLY A 155 8.75 9.27 11.59
N ALA A 156 9.62 10.05 10.96
CA ALA A 156 10.08 11.32 11.48
C ALA A 156 9.04 12.45 11.31
N CYS A 157 8.03 12.25 10.46
CA CYS A 157 6.99 13.24 10.23
C CYS A 157 6.07 13.36 11.44
N THR A 158 5.68 14.60 11.74
CA THR A 158 4.58 14.87 12.66
C THR A 158 3.23 14.57 11.99
N LEU A 159 2.20 14.33 12.78
CA LEU A 159 0.83 14.15 12.29
C LEU A 159 0.39 15.29 11.36
N ARG A 160 0.73 16.54 11.72
CA ARG A 160 0.41 17.73 10.94
C ARG A 160 1.10 17.71 9.56
N GLN A 161 2.36 17.27 9.50
CA GLN A 161 3.10 17.17 8.23
C GLN A 161 2.46 16.11 7.32
N VAL A 162 2.12 14.93 7.85
CA VAL A 162 1.46 13.88 7.08
C VAL A 162 0.09 14.33 6.57
N HIS A 163 -0.68 15.03 7.39
CA HIS A 163 -1.96 15.60 6.99
C HIS A 163 -1.80 16.61 5.85
N GLY A 164 -0.87 17.57 6.00
CA GLY A 164 -0.59 18.57 4.98
C GLY A 164 -0.02 17.98 3.69
N LEU A 165 0.70 16.84 3.79
CA LEU A 165 1.15 16.08 2.61
C LEU A 165 -0.04 15.53 1.83
N ALA A 166 -0.96 14.86 2.51
CA ALA A 166 -2.14 14.27 1.90
C ALA A 166 -3.05 15.31 1.22
N GLU A 167 -3.12 16.52 1.77
CA GLU A 167 -3.90 17.63 1.20
C GLU A 167 -3.24 18.22 -0.04
N ARG A 168 -1.92 18.34 -0.05
CA ARG A 168 -1.18 18.97 -1.16
C ARG A 168 -0.88 18.01 -2.30
N HIS A 169 -0.75 16.72 -2.02
CA HIS A 169 -0.26 15.71 -2.96
C HIS A 169 -1.17 14.49 -3.12
N PRO A 170 -2.48 14.68 -3.35
CA PRO A 170 -3.35 13.57 -3.72
C PRO A 170 -2.96 12.96 -5.08
N ASP A 171 -2.22 13.72 -5.90
CA ASP A 171 -1.65 13.34 -7.19
C ASP A 171 -0.54 12.28 -7.08
N TRP A 172 -0.01 12.04 -5.88
CA TRP A 172 0.96 10.96 -5.66
C TRP A 172 0.33 9.56 -5.72
N LEU A 173 -0.99 9.48 -5.56
CA LEU A 173 -1.68 8.21 -5.63
C LEU A 173 -1.75 7.69 -7.06
N ARG A 174 -1.42 6.43 -7.22
CA ARG A 174 -1.56 5.68 -8.49
C ARG A 174 -1.83 4.21 -8.21
N PRO A 175 -2.41 3.46 -9.14
CA PRO A 175 -2.48 2.01 -9.01
C PRO A 175 -1.08 1.44 -8.82
N ARG A 176 -0.92 0.48 -7.94
CA ARG A 176 0.35 -0.23 -7.82
C ARG A 176 0.61 -1.02 -9.10
N TRP A 177 1.82 -0.93 -9.63
CA TRP A 177 2.22 -1.60 -10.86
C TRP A 177 1.30 -1.36 -12.07
N PRO A 178 1.02 -0.11 -12.48
CA PRO A 178 0.11 0.17 -13.59
C PRO A 178 0.62 -0.38 -14.94
N ASN A 179 1.91 -0.66 -15.05
CA ASN A 179 2.54 -1.31 -16.20
C ASN A 179 2.44 -2.84 -16.18
N ARG A 180 1.95 -3.46 -15.12
CA ARG A 180 1.71 -4.90 -14.98
C ARG A 180 0.25 -5.25 -15.25
N VAL A 181 -0.24 -4.89 -16.43
CA VAL A 181 -1.63 -5.08 -16.85
C VAL A 181 -2.09 -6.53 -16.67
N LYS A 182 -1.21 -7.51 -16.95
CA LYS A 182 -1.53 -8.93 -16.79
C LYS A 182 -1.91 -9.28 -15.34
N LEU A 183 -1.13 -8.82 -14.35
CA LEU A 183 -1.43 -9.03 -12.94
C LEU A 183 -2.81 -8.49 -12.57
N TRP A 184 -3.11 -7.26 -12.98
CA TRP A 184 -4.40 -6.63 -12.71
C TRP A 184 -5.55 -7.38 -13.35
N ARG A 185 -5.39 -7.81 -14.61
CA ARG A 185 -6.43 -8.60 -15.30
C ARG A 185 -6.68 -9.93 -14.58
N GLU A 186 -5.62 -10.65 -14.20
CA GLU A 186 -5.72 -11.91 -13.47
C GLU A 186 -6.41 -11.72 -12.11
N LEU A 187 -6.04 -10.68 -11.35
CA LEU A 187 -6.69 -10.34 -10.07
C LEU A 187 -8.20 -10.09 -10.27
N LEU A 188 -8.57 -9.25 -11.24
CA LEU A 188 -9.96 -8.86 -11.46
C LEU A 188 -10.80 -10.04 -11.97
N LEU A 189 -10.26 -10.87 -12.86
CA LEU A 189 -10.92 -12.07 -13.35
C LEU A 189 -11.10 -13.13 -12.27
N ALA A 190 -10.06 -13.41 -11.47
CA ALA A 190 -10.14 -14.33 -10.35
C ALA A 190 -11.13 -13.82 -9.28
N ALA A 191 -11.17 -12.52 -9.05
CA ALA A 191 -12.13 -11.91 -8.15
C ALA A 191 -13.57 -12.01 -8.69
N ALA A 192 -13.78 -11.84 -9.99
CA ALA A 192 -15.08 -11.98 -10.63
C ALA A 192 -15.59 -13.43 -10.58
N SER A 193 -14.74 -14.40 -10.91
CA SER A 193 -15.11 -15.82 -10.86
C SER A 193 -15.28 -16.36 -9.43
N GLY A 194 -14.61 -15.75 -8.44
CA GLY A 194 -14.57 -16.24 -7.06
C GLY A 194 -13.71 -17.48 -6.87
N GLU A 195 -12.82 -17.78 -7.82
CA GLU A 195 -11.93 -18.95 -7.77
C GLU A 195 -10.79 -18.69 -6.78
N ALA A 196 -10.84 -19.36 -5.62
CA ALA A 196 -9.92 -19.13 -4.50
C ALA A 196 -8.46 -19.38 -4.88
N VAL A 197 -8.17 -20.46 -5.63
CA VAL A 197 -6.80 -20.79 -6.06
C VAL A 197 -6.23 -19.75 -7.00
N ALA A 198 -7.02 -19.23 -7.94
CA ALA A 198 -6.59 -18.18 -8.84
C ALA A 198 -6.30 -16.87 -8.09
N LEU A 199 -7.14 -16.51 -7.11
CA LEU A 199 -6.90 -15.36 -6.23
C LEU A 199 -5.60 -15.52 -5.44
N GLU A 200 -5.40 -16.67 -4.80
CA GLU A 200 -4.20 -16.97 -4.03
C GLU A 200 -2.93 -16.88 -4.89
N ASN A 201 -2.94 -17.47 -6.08
CA ASN A 201 -1.82 -17.38 -7.02
C ASN A 201 -1.51 -15.93 -7.41
N THR A 202 -2.54 -15.12 -7.64
CA THR A 202 -2.37 -13.70 -7.98
C THR A 202 -1.82 -12.90 -6.79
N HIS A 203 -2.31 -13.18 -5.57
CA HIS A 203 -1.79 -12.58 -4.34
C HIS A 203 -0.32 -12.92 -4.13
N MET A 204 0.05 -14.18 -4.30
CA MET A 204 1.44 -14.63 -4.18
C MET A 204 2.35 -13.95 -5.20
N TYR A 205 1.89 -13.79 -6.45
CA TYR A 205 2.65 -13.08 -7.47
C TYR A 205 2.85 -11.60 -7.11
N GLY A 206 1.81 -10.92 -6.60
CA GLY A 206 1.94 -9.56 -6.11
C GLY A 206 2.92 -9.42 -4.93
N LEU A 207 2.92 -10.36 -3.98
CA LEU A 207 3.90 -10.40 -2.89
C LEU A 207 5.34 -10.60 -3.40
N GLN A 208 5.55 -11.41 -4.44
CA GLN A 208 6.87 -11.57 -5.06
C GLN A 208 7.35 -10.28 -5.70
N LEU A 209 6.48 -9.55 -6.40
CA LEU A 209 6.81 -8.23 -6.97
C LEU A 209 7.18 -7.24 -5.87
N LEU A 210 6.40 -7.20 -4.79
CA LEU A 210 6.64 -6.33 -3.64
C LEU A 210 7.98 -6.63 -2.96
N ALA A 211 8.29 -7.90 -2.75
CA ALA A 211 9.58 -8.33 -2.21
C ALA A 211 10.75 -7.94 -3.13
N GLY A 212 10.55 -8.00 -4.45
CA GLY A 212 11.52 -7.52 -5.43
C GLY A 212 11.77 -6.02 -5.33
N GLU A 213 10.73 -5.21 -5.19
CA GLU A 213 10.84 -3.75 -5.01
C GLU A 213 11.58 -3.39 -3.72
N LEU A 214 11.23 -4.03 -2.61
CA LEU A 214 11.88 -3.80 -1.32
C LEU A 214 13.36 -4.17 -1.36
N ARG A 215 13.71 -5.28 -2.02
CA ARG A 215 15.12 -5.67 -2.21
C ARG A 215 15.87 -4.67 -3.06
N ALA A 216 15.30 -4.23 -4.18
CA ALA A 216 15.90 -3.22 -5.04
C ALA A 216 16.09 -1.87 -4.33
N ALA A 217 15.14 -1.47 -3.48
CA ALA A 217 15.25 -0.26 -2.67
C ALA A 217 16.34 -0.37 -1.59
N ALA A 218 16.52 -1.55 -1.00
CA ALA A 218 17.58 -1.80 -0.03
C ALA A 218 18.98 -1.69 -0.66
N LEU A 219 19.17 -2.23 -1.86
CA LEU A 219 20.43 -2.14 -2.60
C LEU A 219 20.80 -0.69 -2.96
N ARG A 220 19.85 0.09 -3.46
CA ARG A 220 20.06 1.53 -3.74
C ARG A 220 20.40 2.34 -2.49
N GLY A 221 19.93 1.92 -1.32
CA GLY A 221 20.23 2.59 -0.04
C GLY A 221 21.67 2.34 0.45
N SER A 222 22.30 1.22 0.09
CA SER A 222 23.68 0.90 0.46
C SER A 222 24.70 1.66 -0.41
N ASP A 223 24.41 1.89 -1.68
CA ASP A 223 25.32 2.58 -2.60
C ASP A 223 25.46 4.10 -2.31
N ASN A 224 24.49 4.69 -1.61
CA ASN A 224 24.51 6.12 -1.23
C ASN A 224 25.19 6.41 0.13
N GLN A 225 25.76 5.40 0.78
CA GLN A 225 26.48 5.55 2.07
C GLN A 225 28.01 5.41 1.94
N THR A 226 28.50 5.17 0.73
CA THR A 226 29.93 5.18 0.39
C THR A 226 30.30 6.47 -0.33
#